data_7576f0249493ae78f31aee758fb11af6
#
_entry.id   7576f0249493ae78f31aee758fb11af6
#
_cell.length_a   1.000
_cell.length_b   1.000
_cell.length_c   1.000
_cell.angle_alpha   90.00
_cell.angle_beta   90.00
_cell.angle_gamma   90.00
#
_symmetry.space_group_name_H-M   'P 1'
#
loop_
_entity.id
_entity.type
_entity.pdbx_description
1 polymer ?
#
loop_
_entity_poly.entity_id
_entity_poly.type
_entity_poly.pdbx_seq_one_letter_code
_entity_poly.pdbx_strand_id
1 'polypeptide(L)'
;MKNYFLFLFFLVISVLGYAQGKRITGKVTDAADGMPIIGATVVAVDPDGKTNAKSVGTITDINGMFTLNVPNGCQELKFSYVGMETKTAKITGLTHINVSLASTAKALDEVVVTALGVTREAKSLNYSRQSVNAEALAENSSGNLISSLSGKVAGVTITPPGTSNGSARIVIRGTSSLTENSQPVFVIDGMIIENEPGDTSVTVDGGTGSTDLGNPVADINPDDIESIEILKGPNAAALYGSRAAQGVVLVTTKRSSTFEKTKVSYSGNFQFEKVNQFLDYQNGWGTGENSYLLDHKLTLQPNGNRLQTDLPNFSGYNSSAGAKLRSWGAPLWDQVIYGHDGVLTTHSSHPDNVKDFYETAHRYTHTLAVEGGSKKNNYRVSYTRSKGNSVVHGINESFKDIFNLRLMNTITKWMTLDSKMTYSHEKVDNRQYMNGSDKNPIYAFVTLPRSLSIDVLKHYKDENGNEMIPIGERGYNPYWNIYENTNSDTRDRVSGSMNLEVKLLPGLKAVGKAGLDAYWWKGMEFFNLGARSDVDGGMKNWINNSTSTNFEALLMYNKTFHKISVNAIAGISRYERNSEKRTESVNSILVPDFKNISNSNEYPS
;
A
#
# COMPACT_ATOMS: atom_id res chain seq x y z
N MET A 1 -69.29 -50.53 34.09
CA MET A 1 -68.68 -49.45 33.31
C MET A 1 -68.29 -48.23 34.14
N LYS A 2 -68.97 -47.91 35.26
CA LYS A 2 -68.63 -46.73 36.08
C LYS A 2 -67.24 -46.78 36.78
N ASN A 3 -66.81 -48.01 37.19
CA ASN A 3 -65.56 -48.18 37.92
C ASN A 3 -64.28 -48.11 37.05
N TYR A 4 -64.39 -48.42 35.73
CA TYR A 4 -63.27 -48.27 34.79
C TYR A 4 -62.99 -46.86 34.39
N PHE A 5 -63.99 -45.95 34.43
CA PHE A 5 -63.84 -44.55 34.15
C PHE A 5 -63.15 -43.84 35.31
N LEU A 6 -63.40 -44.25 36.52
CA LEU A 6 -62.72 -43.68 37.70
C LEU A 6 -61.24 -44.07 37.75
N PHE A 7 -60.92 -45.32 37.38
CA PHE A 7 -59.56 -45.85 37.33
C PHE A 7 -58.76 -45.16 36.22
N LEU A 8 -59.36 -44.91 35.03
CA LEU A 8 -58.74 -44.20 33.93
C LEU A 8 -58.51 -42.69 34.28
N PHE A 9 -59.46 -42.08 35.04
CA PHE A 9 -59.37 -40.70 35.51
C PHE A 9 -58.24 -40.53 36.52
N PHE A 10 -58.05 -41.47 37.46
CA PHE A 10 -56.92 -41.44 38.40
C PHE A 10 -55.58 -41.75 37.72
N LEU A 11 -55.57 -42.63 36.67
CA LEU A 11 -54.35 -42.88 35.89
C LEU A 11 -53.90 -41.64 35.07
N VAL A 12 -54.84 -40.88 34.53
CA VAL A 12 -54.53 -39.63 33.80
C VAL A 12 -54.04 -38.54 34.76
N ILE A 13 -54.55 -38.45 35.96
CA ILE A 13 -54.11 -37.50 36.99
C ILE A 13 -52.68 -37.86 37.48
N SER A 14 -52.34 -39.15 37.59
CA SER A 14 -50.99 -39.56 38.01
C SER A 14 -49.91 -39.27 36.96
N VAL A 15 -50.27 -39.21 35.68
CA VAL A 15 -49.36 -38.87 34.59
C VAL A 15 -49.08 -37.34 34.50
N LEU A 16 -50.01 -36.51 34.94
CA LEU A 16 -49.84 -35.02 34.96
C LEU A 16 -48.96 -34.50 36.08
N GLY A 17 -48.60 -35.36 37.08
CA GLY A 17 -47.79 -34.96 38.23
C GLY A 17 -46.28 -34.94 38.02
N TYR A 18 -45.76 -35.42 36.89
CA TYR A 18 -44.32 -35.58 36.66
C TYR A 18 -43.64 -34.42 35.89
N ALA A 19 -44.36 -33.36 35.58
CA ALA A 19 -43.84 -32.26 34.74
C ALA A 19 -43.48 -30.95 35.52
N GLN A 20 -43.27 -31.02 36.85
CA GLN A 20 -42.89 -29.83 37.58
C GLN A 20 -41.36 -29.66 37.55
N GLY A 21 -40.85 -28.81 36.65
CA GLY A 21 -39.50 -28.31 36.64
C GLY A 21 -39.23 -27.47 37.95
N LYS A 22 -38.00 -27.47 38.42
CA LYS A 22 -37.58 -26.72 39.59
C LYS A 22 -37.44 -25.23 39.22
N ARG A 23 -38.13 -24.35 39.90
CA ARG A 23 -38.00 -22.89 39.73
C ARG A 23 -36.77 -22.38 40.46
N ILE A 24 -35.82 -21.80 39.71
CA ILE A 24 -34.62 -21.14 40.23
C ILE A 24 -34.72 -19.65 39.99
N THR A 25 -34.39 -18.86 41.01
CA THR A 25 -34.33 -17.40 40.92
C THR A 25 -32.95 -16.94 41.34
N GLY A 26 -32.58 -15.73 40.98
CA GLY A 26 -31.31 -15.15 41.43
C GLY A 26 -30.98 -13.83 40.77
N LYS A 27 -29.80 -13.32 41.09
CA LYS A 27 -29.28 -12.04 40.59
C LYS A 27 -27.92 -12.23 39.96
N VAL A 28 -27.72 -11.58 38.81
CA VAL A 28 -26.42 -11.51 38.13
C VAL A 28 -25.87 -10.10 38.27
N THR A 29 -24.64 -9.98 38.77
CA THR A 29 -23.94 -8.72 39.00
C THR A 29 -22.57 -8.71 38.39
N ASP A 30 -22.02 -7.52 38.13
CA ASP A 30 -20.62 -7.34 37.76
C ASP A 30 -19.73 -7.57 39.00
N ALA A 31 -18.62 -8.30 38.80
CA ALA A 31 -17.66 -8.57 39.89
C ALA A 31 -16.83 -7.35 40.30
N ALA A 32 -16.70 -6.33 39.44
CA ALA A 32 -15.87 -5.16 39.68
C ALA A 32 -16.58 -4.10 40.55
N ASP A 33 -17.86 -3.82 40.29
CA ASP A 33 -18.61 -2.73 40.93
C ASP A 33 -19.91 -3.20 41.64
N GLY A 34 -20.28 -4.48 41.49
CA GLY A 34 -21.49 -5.05 42.07
C GLY A 34 -22.79 -4.60 41.41
N MET A 35 -22.71 -3.85 40.31
CA MET A 35 -23.91 -3.40 39.57
C MET A 35 -24.67 -4.57 38.92
N PRO A 36 -26.01 -4.48 38.80
CA PRO A 36 -26.79 -5.51 38.13
C PRO A 36 -26.50 -5.56 36.62
N ILE A 37 -26.32 -6.76 36.08
CA ILE A 37 -26.14 -6.95 34.65
C ILE A 37 -27.51 -7.20 34.01
N ILE A 38 -27.92 -6.30 33.13
CA ILE A 38 -29.20 -6.36 32.39
C ILE A 38 -29.00 -7.18 31.12
N GLY A 39 -29.89 -8.12 30.81
CA GLY A 39 -29.83 -8.91 29.60
C GLY A 39 -28.78 -10.04 29.59
N ALA A 40 -28.21 -10.40 30.76
CA ALA A 40 -27.36 -11.57 30.86
C ALA A 40 -28.17 -12.83 30.57
N THR A 41 -27.63 -13.71 29.74
CA THR A 41 -28.25 -14.97 29.35
C THR A 41 -27.97 -16.04 30.41
N VAL A 42 -29.02 -16.68 30.91
CA VAL A 42 -28.98 -17.78 31.87
C VAL A 42 -29.58 -19.03 31.22
N VAL A 43 -28.78 -20.07 31.04
CA VAL A 43 -29.20 -21.32 30.37
C VAL A 43 -28.96 -22.54 31.29
N ALA A 44 -29.94 -23.43 31.37
CA ALA A 44 -29.76 -24.69 32.02
C ALA A 44 -28.93 -25.63 31.16
N VAL A 45 -27.90 -26.25 31.73
CA VAL A 45 -26.99 -27.16 31.04
C VAL A 45 -26.91 -28.51 31.78
N ASP A 46 -26.64 -29.56 31.02
CA ASP A 46 -26.40 -30.90 31.57
C ASP A 46 -25.03 -30.96 32.27
N PRO A 47 -24.77 -31.98 33.10
CA PRO A 47 -23.50 -32.16 33.79
C PRO A 47 -22.26 -32.15 32.90
N ASP A 48 -22.42 -32.47 31.63
CA ASP A 48 -21.36 -32.46 30.62
C ASP A 48 -21.13 -31.06 29.98
N GLY A 49 -21.81 -30.01 30.46
CA GLY A 49 -21.69 -28.64 29.96
C GLY A 49 -22.27 -28.39 28.56
N LYS A 50 -22.98 -29.40 27.99
CA LYS A 50 -23.59 -29.29 26.67
C LYS A 50 -25.04 -28.78 26.77
N THR A 51 -25.41 -27.91 25.85
CA THR A 51 -26.79 -27.48 25.65
C THR A 51 -27.49 -28.50 24.74
N ASN A 52 -28.50 -29.22 25.28
CA ASN A 52 -29.32 -30.14 24.50
C ASN A 52 -30.54 -29.44 23.90
N ALA A 53 -31.26 -30.09 22.98
CA ALA A 53 -32.48 -29.57 22.36
C ALA A 53 -33.61 -29.19 23.33
N LYS A 54 -33.48 -29.49 24.62
CA LYS A 54 -34.37 -29.13 25.73
C LYS A 54 -33.82 -28.07 26.66
N SER A 55 -32.70 -27.40 26.28
CA SER A 55 -32.11 -26.32 27.10
C SER A 55 -33.07 -25.15 27.21
N VAL A 56 -33.49 -24.87 28.43
CA VAL A 56 -34.36 -23.75 28.75
C VAL A 56 -33.48 -22.62 29.24
N GLY A 57 -33.69 -21.41 28.70
CA GLY A 57 -32.93 -20.21 29.09
C GLY A 57 -33.84 -19.03 29.37
N THR A 58 -33.30 -18.04 30.06
CA THR A 58 -33.90 -16.74 30.32
C THR A 58 -32.85 -15.64 30.25
N ILE A 59 -33.28 -14.39 30.29
CA ILE A 59 -32.40 -13.24 30.39
C ILE A 59 -32.69 -12.47 31.68
N THR A 60 -31.71 -11.76 32.23
CA THR A 60 -31.87 -10.93 33.42
C THR A 60 -32.61 -9.62 33.11
N ASP A 61 -33.43 -9.18 34.05
CA ASP A 61 -34.18 -7.91 34.00
C ASP A 61 -33.30 -6.68 34.31
N ILE A 62 -33.94 -5.50 34.42
CA ILE A 62 -33.26 -4.20 34.68
C ILE A 62 -32.55 -4.18 36.05
N ASN A 63 -32.92 -5.05 36.97
CA ASN A 63 -32.32 -5.19 38.31
C ASN A 63 -31.31 -6.35 38.37
N GLY A 64 -31.00 -6.98 37.22
CA GLY A 64 -30.14 -8.15 37.09
C GLY A 64 -30.77 -9.43 37.60
N MET A 65 -32.10 -9.45 37.87
CA MET A 65 -32.82 -10.60 38.38
C MET A 65 -33.23 -11.55 37.27
N PHE A 66 -33.19 -12.85 37.54
CA PHE A 66 -33.70 -13.87 36.65
C PHE A 66 -34.62 -14.86 37.36
N THR A 67 -35.52 -15.45 36.59
CA THR A 67 -36.34 -16.60 37.02
C THR A 67 -36.32 -17.62 35.89
N LEU A 68 -35.94 -18.86 36.19
CA LEU A 68 -35.87 -19.95 35.24
C LEU A 68 -36.50 -21.20 35.81
N ASN A 69 -37.42 -21.81 35.05
CA ASN A 69 -37.96 -23.15 35.36
C ASN A 69 -37.04 -24.20 34.74
N VAL A 70 -36.24 -24.83 35.57
CA VAL A 70 -35.22 -25.80 35.13
C VAL A 70 -35.83 -27.21 35.01
N PRO A 71 -35.72 -27.89 33.89
CA PRO A 71 -36.17 -29.29 33.74
C PRO A 71 -35.48 -30.22 34.74
N ASN A 72 -36.19 -31.29 35.15
CA ASN A 72 -35.60 -32.31 35.97
C ASN A 72 -34.43 -32.99 35.24
N GLY A 73 -33.28 -33.09 35.91
CA GLY A 73 -32.03 -33.64 35.34
C GLY A 73 -30.92 -32.64 35.10
N CYS A 74 -31.21 -31.34 34.90
CA CYS A 74 -30.20 -30.30 34.81
C CYS A 74 -29.65 -29.98 36.18
N GLN A 75 -28.34 -29.94 36.32
CA GLN A 75 -27.63 -29.71 37.60
C GLN A 75 -26.85 -28.39 37.62
N GLU A 76 -26.73 -27.72 36.49
CA GLU A 76 -25.91 -26.49 36.37
C GLU A 76 -26.64 -25.44 35.54
N LEU A 77 -26.38 -24.18 35.89
CA LEU A 77 -26.75 -22.99 35.09
C LEU A 77 -25.50 -22.33 34.54
N LYS A 78 -25.53 -22.01 33.25
CA LYS A 78 -24.50 -21.26 32.55
C LYS A 78 -24.96 -19.82 32.40
N PHE A 79 -24.13 -18.90 32.83
CA PHE A 79 -24.34 -17.46 32.80
C PHE A 79 -23.38 -16.85 31.81
N SER A 80 -23.89 -16.08 30.83
CA SER A 80 -23.08 -15.42 29.82
C SER A 80 -23.63 -14.03 29.51
N TYR A 81 -22.71 -13.10 29.27
CA TYR A 81 -23.00 -11.74 28.82
C TYR A 81 -21.88 -11.25 27.89
N VAL A 82 -22.21 -10.39 26.92
CA VAL A 82 -21.23 -9.87 25.96
C VAL A 82 -20.16 -9.08 26.72
N GLY A 83 -18.89 -9.43 26.53
CA GLY A 83 -17.77 -8.81 27.24
C GLY A 83 -17.52 -9.30 28.67
N MET A 84 -18.20 -10.37 29.11
CA MET A 84 -18.00 -10.97 30.43
C MET A 84 -17.57 -12.44 30.35
N GLU A 85 -16.80 -12.90 31.31
CA GLU A 85 -16.38 -14.31 31.42
C GLU A 85 -17.58 -15.20 31.72
N THR A 86 -17.80 -16.21 30.89
CA THR A 86 -18.89 -17.17 31.09
C THR A 86 -18.66 -17.98 32.35
N LYS A 87 -19.66 -18.03 33.26
CA LYS A 87 -19.58 -18.75 34.50
C LYS A 87 -20.65 -19.82 34.59
N THR A 88 -20.28 -21.00 35.07
CA THR A 88 -21.21 -22.11 35.35
C THR A 88 -21.36 -22.29 36.84
N ALA A 89 -22.58 -22.47 37.32
CA ALA A 89 -22.86 -22.68 38.76
C ALA A 89 -23.80 -23.88 38.94
N LYS A 90 -23.48 -24.72 39.93
CA LYS A 90 -24.28 -25.88 40.33
C LYS A 90 -25.53 -25.43 41.11
N ILE A 91 -26.66 -26.02 40.74
CA ILE A 91 -28.00 -25.72 41.31
C ILE A 91 -28.58 -26.85 42.16
N THR A 92 -27.80 -27.88 42.44
CA THR A 92 -28.26 -29.01 43.25
C THR A 92 -28.65 -28.55 44.67
N GLY A 93 -29.92 -28.71 45.00
CA GLY A 93 -30.46 -28.29 46.32
C GLY A 93 -30.83 -26.80 46.44
N LEU A 94 -30.48 -25.94 45.48
CA LEU A 94 -30.69 -24.51 45.54
C LEU A 94 -31.93 -24.05 44.79
N THR A 95 -32.70 -23.12 45.34
CA THR A 95 -33.82 -22.41 44.67
C THR A 95 -33.49 -20.95 44.38
N HIS A 96 -32.40 -20.47 44.97
CA HIS A 96 -31.89 -19.11 44.75
C HIS A 96 -30.38 -19.12 44.57
N ILE A 97 -29.87 -18.39 43.56
CA ILE A 97 -28.44 -18.30 43.30
C ILE A 97 -28.04 -16.93 42.73
N ASN A 98 -27.08 -16.28 43.38
CA ASN A 98 -26.49 -15.05 42.93
C ASN A 98 -25.12 -15.32 42.28
N VAL A 99 -24.86 -14.71 41.12
CA VAL A 99 -23.64 -14.91 40.37
C VAL A 99 -23.04 -13.57 40.00
N SER A 100 -21.76 -13.40 40.25
CA SER A 100 -20.99 -12.28 39.75
C SER A 100 -20.16 -12.73 38.54
N LEU A 101 -20.29 -12.01 37.42
CA LEU A 101 -19.50 -12.21 36.21
C LEU A 101 -18.34 -11.23 36.21
N ALA A 102 -17.15 -11.72 35.94
CA ALA A 102 -15.99 -10.89 35.73
C ALA A 102 -15.97 -10.39 34.27
N SER A 103 -15.63 -9.13 34.07
CA SER A 103 -15.41 -8.62 32.71
C SER A 103 -14.30 -9.46 32.04
N THR A 104 -14.55 -9.94 30.81
CA THR A 104 -13.50 -10.50 29.95
C THR A 104 -12.57 -9.38 29.45
N ALA A 105 -12.94 -8.13 29.62
CA ALA A 105 -12.00 -7.03 29.61
C ALA A 105 -11.14 -7.06 30.90
N LYS A 106 -10.43 -8.15 31.23
CA LYS A 106 -8.99 -7.96 31.36
C LYS A 106 -8.66 -7.16 30.11
N ALA A 107 -8.33 -5.87 30.27
CA ALA A 107 -7.51 -5.19 29.34
C ALA A 107 -6.39 -6.22 29.08
N LEU A 108 -6.45 -6.92 27.95
CA LEU A 108 -5.30 -7.61 27.46
C LEU A 108 -4.31 -6.49 27.46
N ASP A 109 -3.38 -6.50 28.41
CA ASP A 109 -2.30 -5.54 28.43
C ASP A 109 -1.71 -5.69 27.04
N GLU A 110 -2.07 -4.76 26.14
CA GLU A 110 -1.76 -4.85 24.72
C GLU A 110 -0.25 -4.96 24.65
N VAL A 111 0.20 -6.17 24.40
CA VAL A 111 1.61 -6.49 24.34
C VAL A 111 2.05 -6.11 22.94
N VAL A 112 2.89 -5.11 22.87
CA VAL A 112 3.36 -4.55 21.61
C VAL A 112 4.83 -4.86 21.40
N VAL A 113 5.19 -5.09 20.15
CA VAL A 113 6.58 -5.16 19.74
C VAL A 113 7.10 -3.74 19.67
N THR A 114 7.91 -3.35 20.65
CA THR A 114 8.51 -2.03 20.67
C THR A 114 9.77 -1.99 19.79
N ALA A 115 10.37 -0.83 19.74
CA ALA A 115 11.70 -0.64 19.18
C ALA A 115 12.69 -1.71 19.65
N LEU A 116 13.59 -2.09 18.79
CA LEU A 116 14.53 -3.20 18.97
C LEU A 116 13.87 -4.59 19.07
N GLY A 117 12.60 -4.75 18.64
CA GLY A 117 11.89 -6.03 18.70
C GLY A 117 11.59 -6.52 20.12
N VAL A 118 11.60 -5.62 21.09
CA VAL A 118 11.27 -5.91 22.49
C VAL A 118 9.77 -5.87 22.67
N THR A 119 9.21 -6.91 23.25
CA THR A 119 7.79 -6.95 23.59
C THR A 119 7.56 -6.25 24.92
N ARG A 120 6.72 -5.21 24.96
CA ARG A 120 6.36 -4.46 26.18
C ARG A 120 4.86 -4.26 26.29
N GLU A 121 4.37 -4.03 27.50
CA GLU A 121 3.00 -3.60 27.72
C GLU A 121 2.84 -2.16 27.19
N ALA A 122 1.79 -1.91 26.43
CA ALA A 122 1.51 -0.60 25.81
C ALA A 122 1.53 0.55 26.82
N LYS A 123 0.99 0.31 28.03
CA LYS A 123 0.96 1.29 29.13
C LYS A 123 2.32 1.65 29.73
N SER A 124 3.36 0.83 29.47
CA SER A 124 4.72 1.07 29.98
C SER A 124 5.57 1.92 29.04
N LEU A 125 5.02 2.35 27.90
CA LEU A 125 5.74 3.15 26.91
C LEU A 125 5.61 4.65 27.21
N ASN A 126 6.73 5.35 27.18
CA ASN A 126 6.82 6.79 27.41
C ASN A 126 6.82 7.64 26.13
N TYR A 127 6.36 7.07 25.00
CA TYR A 127 6.25 7.75 23.73
C TYR A 127 4.90 7.51 23.06
N SER A 128 4.47 8.49 22.25
CA SER A 128 3.24 8.38 21.47
C SER A 128 3.43 7.42 20.31
N ARG A 129 2.62 6.38 20.26
CA ARG A 129 2.55 5.41 19.18
C ARG A 129 1.13 5.28 18.66
N GLN A 130 1.01 4.79 17.45
CA GLN A 130 -0.25 4.34 16.88
C GLN A 130 -0.01 3.07 16.09
N SER A 131 -0.85 2.07 16.33
CA SER A 131 -0.81 0.77 15.64
C SER A 131 -1.91 0.69 14.57
N VAL A 132 -1.58 0.08 13.45
CA VAL A 132 -2.52 -0.27 12.37
C VAL A 132 -2.37 -1.77 12.14
N ASN A 133 -3.47 -2.52 12.25
CA ASN A 133 -3.45 -3.97 12.09
C ASN A 133 -3.61 -4.40 10.61
N ALA A 134 -3.40 -5.68 10.35
CA ALA A 134 -3.43 -6.27 9.02
C ALA A 134 -4.79 -6.10 8.32
N GLU A 135 -5.89 -6.25 9.04
CA GLU A 135 -7.24 -6.13 8.49
C GLU A 135 -7.48 -4.72 7.93
N ALA A 136 -7.10 -3.69 8.70
CA ALA A 136 -7.23 -2.30 8.27
C ALA A 136 -6.36 -1.98 7.06
N LEU A 137 -5.20 -2.64 6.89
CA LEU A 137 -4.34 -2.48 5.72
C LEU A 137 -4.92 -3.16 4.47
N ALA A 138 -5.50 -4.34 4.65
CA ALA A 138 -6.07 -5.14 3.55
C ALA A 138 -7.30 -4.48 2.91
N GLU A 139 -8.11 -3.75 3.68
CA GLU A 139 -9.31 -3.05 3.19
C GLU A 139 -9.00 -1.99 2.11
N ASN A 140 -7.81 -1.41 2.10
CA ASN A 140 -7.35 -0.40 1.15
C ASN A 140 -5.98 -0.76 0.56
N SER A 141 -5.82 -1.97 0.06
CA SER A 141 -4.58 -2.40 -0.58
C SER A 141 -4.40 -1.69 -1.93
N SER A 142 -3.80 -0.52 -1.92
CA SER A 142 -3.46 0.27 -3.12
C SER A 142 -2.22 -0.24 -3.86
N GLY A 143 -1.70 -1.42 -3.48
CA GLY A 143 -0.43 -1.94 -4.02
C GLY A 143 0.82 -1.25 -3.50
N ASN A 144 0.69 -0.11 -2.80
CA ASN A 144 1.78 0.59 -2.13
C ASN A 144 1.51 0.66 -0.62
N LEU A 145 2.42 0.12 0.19
CA LEU A 145 2.30 0.07 1.64
C LEU A 145 2.08 1.45 2.28
N ILE A 146 2.82 2.46 1.82
CA ILE A 146 2.72 3.81 2.38
C ILE A 146 1.34 4.40 2.09
N SER A 147 0.84 4.23 0.87
CA SER A 147 -0.49 4.73 0.48
C SER A 147 -1.63 4.06 1.27
N SER A 148 -1.47 2.78 1.65
CA SER A 148 -2.48 2.06 2.45
C SER A 148 -2.64 2.59 3.87
N LEU A 149 -1.68 3.37 4.38
CA LEU A 149 -1.73 4.04 5.68
C LEU A 149 -2.46 5.39 5.65
N SER A 150 -2.81 5.90 4.48
CA SER A 150 -3.45 7.23 4.34
C SER A 150 -4.77 7.30 5.10
N GLY A 151 -4.95 8.34 5.90
CA GLY A 151 -6.14 8.55 6.72
C GLY A 151 -6.28 7.66 7.96
N LYS A 152 -5.38 6.68 8.16
CA LYS A 152 -5.48 5.71 9.28
C LYS A 152 -4.66 6.09 10.52
N VAL A 153 -3.75 7.05 10.38
CA VAL A 153 -2.82 7.41 11.46
C VAL A 153 -2.88 8.90 11.74
N ALA A 154 -3.27 9.28 12.94
CA ALA A 154 -3.32 10.68 13.34
C ALA A 154 -1.93 11.33 13.33
N GLY A 155 -1.82 12.58 12.82
CA GLY A 155 -0.55 13.33 12.74
C GLY A 155 0.47 12.76 11.74
N VAL A 156 0.00 11.95 10.80
CA VAL A 156 0.77 11.47 9.64
C VAL A 156 0.12 11.97 8.38
N THR A 157 0.89 12.68 7.57
CA THR A 157 0.48 13.14 6.24
C THR A 157 1.11 12.24 5.20
N ILE A 158 0.30 11.66 4.33
CA ILE A 158 0.75 10.83 3.22
C ILE A 158 0.35 11.51 1.93
N THR A 159 1.34 11.77 1.09
CA THR A 159 1.13 12.20 -0.28
C THR A 159 1.24 10.94 -1.15
N PRO A 160 0.15 10.52 -1.79
CA PRO A 160 0.19 9.37 -2.67
C PRO A 160 1.09 9.63 -3.87
N PRO A 161 1.60 8.58 -4.52
CA PRO A 161 2.40 8.74 -5.72
C PRO A 161 1.58 9.37 -6.85
N GLY A 162 2.23 10.16 -7.69
CA GLY A 162 1.62 10.73 -8.90
C GLY A 162 1.36 9.70 -10.00
N THR A 163 1.99 8.52 -9.88
CA THR A 163 1.85 7.39 -10.80
C THR A 163 1.69 6.10 -10.02
N SER A 164 1.15 5.06 -10.65
CA SER A 164 0.85 3.78 -10.00
C SER A 164 2.07 3.07 -9.37
N ASN A 165 3.28 3.36 -9.84
CA ASN A 165 4.54 2.79 -9.34
C ASN A 165 5.49 3.88 -8.80
N GLY A 166 4.97 5.07 -8.56
CA GLY A 166 5.74 6.19 -8.05
C GLY A 166 5.98 6.15 -6.54
N SER A 167 6.72 7.14 -6.08
CA SER A 167 7.08 7.32 -4.68
C SER A 167 5.94 7.95 -3.89
N ALA A 168 5.49 7.29 -2.85
CA ALA A 168 4.65 7.89 -1.84
C ALA A 168 5.52 8.60 -0.79
N ARG A 169 5.11 9.80 -0.39
CA ARG A 169 5.78 10.55 0.68
C ARG A 169 5.01 10.42 1.99
N ILE A 170 5.72 10.11 3.05
CA ILE A 170 5.18 10.08 4.41
C ILE A 170 5.88 11.10 5.29
N VAL A 171 5.12 11.90 6.02
CA VAL A 171 5.63 12.91 6.95
C VAL A 171 4.91 12.78 8.29
N ILE A 172 5.66 12.72 9.38
CA ILE A 172 5.14 12.59 10.75
C ILE A 172 5.25 13.93 11.45
N ARG A 173 4.12 14.50 11.90
CA ARG A 173 4.02 15.78 12.63
C ARG A 173 4.56 16.99 11.87
N GLY A 174 4.51 16.97 10.54
CA GLY A 174 4.97 18.07 9.67
C GLY A 174 6.42 17.96 9.24
N THR A 175 6.82 18.81 8.31
CA THR A 175 8.20 18.90 7.80
C THR A 175 9.09 19.57 8.84
N SER A 176 10.14 18.91 9.24
CA SER A 176 11.07 19.36 10.29
C SER A 176 12.45 19.73 9.75
N SER A 177 12.74 19.45 8.47
CA SER A 177 13.98 19.85 7.80
C SER A 177 13.68 20.68 6.54
N LEU A 178 14.48 21.70 6.30
CA LEU A 178 14.43 22.51 5.07
C LEU A 178 15.35 21.96 3.98
N THR A 179 16.36 21.21 4.35
CA THR A 179 17.43 20.75 3.45
C THR A 179 17.55 19.25 3.35
N GLU A 180 17.02 18.51 4.32
CA GLU A 180 17.12 17.06 4.39
C GLU A 180 15.77 16.38 4.16
N ASN A 181 15.81 15.08 3.89
CA ASN A 181 14.63 14.26 3.74
C ASN A 181 13.84 14.22 5.07
N SER A 182 12.58 14.66 5.05
CA SER A 182 11.67 14.66 6.20
C SER A 182 10.88 13.35 6.35
N GLN A 183 11.28 12.28 5.67
CA GLN A 183 10.62 10.99 5.77
C GLN A 183 11.13 10.17 6.97
N PRO A 184 10.27 9.38 7.64
CA PRO A 184 10.68 8.51 8.73
C PRO A 184 11.52 7.33 8.21
N VAL A 185 12.28 6.74 9.11
CA VAL A 185 12.98 5.48 8.87
C VAL A 185 11.99 4.33 8.94
N PHE A 186 12.10 3.37 8.04
CA PHE A 186 11.36 2.12 8.09
C PHE A 186 12.19 1.04 8.76
N VAL A 187 11.58 0.31 9.67
CA VAL A 187 12.20 -0.83 10.35
C VAL A 187 11.30 -2.05 10.16
N ILE A 188 11.78 -3.05 9.44
CA ILE A 188 11.02 -4.24 9.10
C ILE A 188 11.59 -5.43 9.85
N ASP A 189 10.80 -6.01 10.76
CA ASP A 189 11.21 -7.11 11.65
C ASP A 189 12.54 -6.81 12.39
N GLY A 190 12.76 -5.54 12.74
CA GLY A 190 13.95 -5.06 13.44
C GLY A 190 15.12 -4.65 12.52
N MET A 191 14.99 -4.76 11.21
CA MET A 191 15.99 -4.32 10.24
C MET A 191 15.66 -2.92 9.71
N ILE A 192 16.62 -2.01 9.71
CA ILE A 192 16.48 -0.68 9.14
C ILE A 192 16.52 -0.80 7.61
N ILE A 193 15.49 -0.26 6.96
CA ILE A 193 15.38 -0.15 5.51
C ILE A 193 15.26 1.33 5.15
N GLU A 194 16.11 1.76 4.25
CA GLU A 194 16.02 3.10 3.74
C GLU A 194 14.88 3.23 2.73
N ASN A 195 14.13 4.32 2.86
CA ASN A 195 13.00 4.62 1.99
C ASN A 195 13.31 5.84 1.09
N GLU A 196 14.58 6.16 0.89
CA GLU A 196 14.91 7.21 -0.07
C GLU A 196 14.53 6.72 -1.46
N PRO A 197 13.68 7.46 -2.20
CA PRO A 197 13.48 7.19 -3.60
C PRO A 197 14.86 7.21 -4.26
N GLY A 198 15.15 6.26 -5.11
CA GLY A 198 16.39 6.28 -5.90
C GLY A 198 16.53 7.65 -6.53
N ASP A 199 17.72 8.21 -6.53
CA ASP A 199 18.03 9.57 -6.97
C ASP A 199 17.30 9.91 -8.27
N THR A 200 16.19 10.64 -8.13
CA THR A 200 15.26 10.98 -9.22
C THR A 200 15.77 12.14 -10.06
N SER A 201 16.88 12.75 -9.65
CA SER A 201 17.53 13.82 -10.41
C SER A 201 18.36 13.25 -11.55
N VAL A 202 17.68 12.65 -12.51
CA VAL A 202 18.28 12.47 -13.82
C VAL A 202 18.17 13.82 -14.53
N THR A 203 19.19 14.63 -14.37
CA THR A 203 19.38 15.79 -15.23
C THR A 203 19.74 15.25 -16.62
N VAL A 204 18.75 15.09 -17.45
CA VAL A 204 18.99 14.98 -18.90
C VAL A 204 19.04 16.41 -19.40
N ASP A 205 20.23 16.80 -19.80
CA ASP A 205 20.54 17.99 -20.58
C ASP A 205 19.66 19.24 -20.29
N GLY A 206 20.00 19.98 -19.21
CA GLY A 206 19.44 21.31 -18.94
C GLY A 206 17.96 21.40 -18.56
N GLY A 207 17.23 20.28 -18.52
CA GLY A 207 15.82 20.23 -18.16
C GLY A 207 15.60 19.73 -16.72
N THR A 208 14.59 20.27 -16.05
CA THR A 208 14.17 19.88 -14.69
C THR A 208 13.35 18.58 -14.66
N GLY A 209 13.51 17.71 -15.66
CA GLY A 209 12.74 16.47 -15.80
C GLY A 209 13.37 15.31 -15.04
N SER A 210 12.58 14.65 -14.22
CA SER A 210 12.98 13.43 -13.51
C SER A 210 11.93 12.36 -13.70
N THR A 211 12.35 11.10 -13.70
CA THR A 211 11.45 9.96 -13.56
C THR A 211 11.33 9.58 -12.09
N ASP A 212 10.13 9.21 -11.66
CA ASP A 212 9.91 8.71 -10.31
C ASP A 212 10.16 7.20 -10.27
N LEU A 213 11.24 6.80 -9.63
CA LEU A 213 11.66 5.40 -9.55
C LEU A 213 10.95 4.59 -8.45
N GLY A 214 10.07 5.22 -7.66
CA GLY A 214 9.33 4.57 -6.58
C GLY A 214 10.12 4.43 -5.28
N ASN A 215 9.42 4.06 -4.22
CA ASN A 215 10.01 3.83 -2.90
C ASN A 215 10.48 2.37 -2.72
N PRO A 216 11.65 2.13 -2.13
CA PRO A 216 12.09 0.77 -1.78
C PRO A 216 11.13 0.01 -0.86
N VAL A 217 10.39 0.70 0.00
CA VAL A 217 9.40 0.10 0.90
C VAL A 217 8.16 -0.42 0.16
N ALA A 218 7.89 0.05 -1.07
CA ALA A 218 6.83 -0.48 -1.92
C ALA A 218 7.06 -1.94 -2.37
N ASP A 219 8.25 -2.51 -2.12
CA ASP A 219 8.54 -3.93 -2.37
C ASP A 219 7.92 -4.87 -1.33
N ILE A 220 7.33 -4.33 -0.26
CA ILE A 220 6.68 -5.13 0.77
C ILE A 220 5.22 -5.31 0.41
N ASN A 221 4.80 -6.57 0.30
CA ASN A 221 3.38 -6.87 0.09
C ASN A 221 2.58 -6.61 1.37
N PRO A 222 1.54 -5.74 1.33
CA PRO A 222 0.66 -5.50 2.47
C PRO A 222 0.02 -6.79 3.03
N ASP A 223 -0.25 -7.79 2.20
CA ASP A 223 -0.82 -9.08 2.62
C ASP A 223 0.11 -9.90 3.54
N ASP A 224 1.42 -9.63 3.52
CA ASP A 224 2.39 -10.28 4.41
C ASP A 224 2.67 -9.51 5.70
N ILE A 225 1.96 -8.39 5.93
CA ILE A 225 2.11 -7.57 7.14
C ILE A 225 1.13 -8.02 8.22
N GLU A 226 1.63 -8.16 9.45
CA GLU A 226 0.85 -8.40 10.65
C GLU A 226 0.39 -7.10 11.29
N SER A 227 1.32 -6.14 11.45
CA SER A 227 1.03 -4.84 12.03
C SER A 227 2.05 -3.78 11.61
N ILE A 228 1.62 -2.52 11.63
CA ILE A 228 2.50 -1.36 11.48
C ILE A 228 2.33 -0.49 12.72
N GLU A 229 3.45 -0.11 13.32
CA GLU A 229 3.50 0.83 14.43
C GLU A 229 4.27 2.08 14.03
N ILE A 230 3.71 3.25 14.33
CA ILE A 230 4.35 4.52 14.04
C ILE A 230 4.79 5.18 15.33
N LEU A 231 6.12 5.32 15.47
CA LEU A 231 6.76 5.99 16.59
C LEU A 231 6.95 7.47 16.25
N LYS A 232 6.26 8.33 17.00
CA LYS A 232 6.22 9.76 16.72
C LYS A 232 7.10 10.52 17.70
N GLY A 233 8.13 11.18 17.19
CA GLY A 233 8.95 12.12 17.95
C GLY A 233 10.34 11.60 18.36
N PRO A 234 11.13 12.42 19.09
CA PRO A 234 12.56 12.20 19.33
C PRO A 234 12.89 10.95 20.15
N ASN A 235 11.93 10.40 20.91
CA ASN A 235 12.14 9.15 21.64
C ASN A 235 12.36 7.95 20.72
N ALA A 236 11.87 8.01 19.45
CA ALA A 236 12.20 7.03 18.42
C ALA A 236 13.67 7.15 18.01
N ALA A 237 14.19 8.37 17.91
CA ALA A 237 15.58 8.64 17.57
C ALA A 237 16.57 8.08 18.61
N ALA A 238 16.18 8.05 19.89
CA ALA A 238 17.00 7.49 20.96
C ALA A 238 17.31 5.98 20.77
N LEU A 239 16.44 5.28 20.03
CA LEU A 239 16.55 3.83 19.81
C LEU A 239 17.21 3.47 18.47
N TYR A 240 17.06 4.34 17.44
CA TYR A 240 17.54 4.09 16.07
C TYR A 240 18.56 5.13 15.58
N GLY A 241 19.02 6.00 16.48
CA GLY A 241 20.00 7.04 16.20
C GLY A 241 19.43 8.26 15.46
N SER A 242 20.30 9.18 15.01
CA SER A 242 19.92 10.44 14.37
C SER A 242 19.06 10.28 13.12
N ARG A 243 19.20 9.18 12.40
CA ARG A 243 18.37 8.86 11.21
C ARG A 243 16.88 8.79 11.53
N ALA A 244 16.51 8.43 12.75
CA ALA A 244 15.13 8.34 13.21
C ALA A 244 14.57 9.66 13.79
N ALA A 245 15.26 10.78 13.58
CA ALA A 245 14.81 12.10 14.05
C ALA A 245 13.42 12.49 13.53
N GLN A 246 13.07 12.01 12.32
CA GLN A 246 11.77 12.23 11.66
C GLN A 246 10.69 11.19 12.06
N GLY A 247 11.00 10.31 13.01
CA GLY A 247 10.15 9.21 13.44
C GLY A 247 10.53 7.87 12.82
N VAL A 248 9.82 6.82 13.23
CA VAL A 248 10.05 5.44 12.77
C VAL A 248 8.74 4.78 12.43
N VAL A 249 8.70 4.07 11.31
CA VAL A 249 7.63 3.16 10.91
C VAL A 249 8.12 1.73 11.14
N LEU A 250 7.59 1.08 12.17
CA LEU A 250 7.90 -0.32 12.48
C LEU A 250 6.91 -1.21 11.75
N VAL A 251 7.42 -2.10 10.93
CA VAL A 251 6.62 -3.09 10.19
C VAL A 251 6.93 -4.47 10.75
N THR A 252 5.89 -5.15 11.22
CA THR A 252 5.98 -6.57 11.63
C THR A 252 5.31 -7.42 10.57
N THR A 253 6.03 -8.42 10.05
CA THR A 253 5.48 -9.31 9.04
C THR A 253 4.81 -10.53 9.68
N LYS A 254 3.82 -11.10 8.97
CA LYS A 254 3.07 -12.28 9.40
C LYS A 254 3.99 -13.46 9.71
N ARG A 255 3.66 -14.15 10.79
CA ARG A 255 4.20 -15.45 11.19
C ARG A 255 3.18 -16.54 10.88
N SER A 256 3.57 -17.79 11.01
CA SER A 256 2.56 -18.87 10.98
C SER A 256 1.57 -18.69 12.13
N SER A 257 0.29 -18.66 11.81
CA SER A 257 -0.82 -18.57 12.76
C SER A 257 -1.38 -19.95 13.12
N THR A 258 -0.98 -21.00 12.40
CA THR A 258 -1.49 -22.36 12.57
C THR A 258 -0.38 -23.32 13.02
N PHE A 259 -0.75 -24.18 13.98
CA PHE A 259 0.12 -25.23 14.48
C PHE A 259 -0.55 -26.59 14.22
N GLU A 260 0.24 -27.61 13.90
CA GLU A 260 -0.18 -29.00 13.63
C GLU A 260 -0.97 -29.21 12.32
N LYS A 261 -1.34 -28.14 11.63
CA LYS A 261 -2.02 -28.21 10.32
C LYS A 261 -1.36 -27.23 9.35
N THR A 262 -1.23 -27.62 8.10
CA THR A 262 -0.83 -26.70 7.03
C THR A 262 -2.06 -25.92 6.58
N LYS A 263 -1.91 -24.59 6.48
CA LYS A 263 -2.93 -23.69 5.93
C LYS A 263 -2.41 -23.08 4.64
N VAL A 264 -3.23 -23.16 3.62
CA VAL A 264 -3.00 -22.49 2.33
C VAL A 264 -3.99 -21.34 2.24
N SER A 265 -3.51 -20.16 1.91
CA SER A 265 -4.34 -18.98 1.69
C SER A 265 -4.01 -18.33 0.35
N TYR A 266 -5.05 -17.89 -0.32
CA TYR A 266 -4.96 -17.13 -1.56
C TYR A 266 -5.66 -15.79 -1.38
N SER A 267 -5.02 -14.72 -1.85
CA SER A 267 -5.57 -13.36 -1.94
C SER A 267 -5.47 -12.87 -3.38
N GLY A 268 -6.54 -12.34 -3.91
CA GLY A 268 -6.59 -11.72 -5.24
C GLY A 268 -7.14 -10.31 -5.13
N ASN A 269 -6.39 -9.32 -5.64
CA ASN A 269 -6.81 -7.92 -5.72
C ASN A 269 -6.83 -7.48 -7.18
N PHE A 270 -7.96 -6.88 -7.60
CA PHE A 270 -8.14 -6.29 -8.92
C PHE A 270 -8.51 -4.83 -8.73
N GLN A 271 -7.71 -3.95 -9.32
CA GLN A 271 -7.85 -2.51 -9.20
C GLN A 271 -8.05 -1.91 -10.59
N PHE A 272 -9.02 -1.01 -10.71
CA PHE A 272 -9.27 -0.19 -11.90
C PHE A 272 -9.15 1.26 -11.51
N GLU A 273 -8.38 2.03 -12.28
CA GLU A 273 -8.15 3.44 -12.04
C GLU A 273 -8.57 4.23 -13.28
N LYS A 274 -9.28 5.33 -13.05
CA LYS A 274 -9.71 6.25 -14.11
C LYS A 274 -9.56 7.68 -13.63
N VAL A 275 -9.10 8.56 -14.52
CA VAL A 275 -9.09 10.00 -14.24
C VAL A 275 -10.53 10.48 -14.18
N ASN A 276 -10.91 11.12 -13.08
CA ASN A 276 -12.28 11.58 -12.82
C ASN A 276 -12.40 13.10 -12.73
N GLN A 277 -11.29 13.82 -12.63
CA GLN A 277 -11.30 15.27 -12.49
C GLN A 277 -10.31 15.90 -13.46
N PHE A 278 -10.80 16.85 -14.22
CA PHE A 278 -10.05 17.61 -15.21
C PHE A 278 -10.17 19.09 -14.90
N LEU A 279 -9.26 19.90 -15.46
CA LEU A 279 -9.38 21.35 -15.42
C LEU A 279 -10.63 21.78 -16.22
N ASP A 280 -11.22 22.87 -15.81
CA ASP A 280 -12.32 23.50 -16.55
C ASP A 280 -11.73 24.36 -17.68
N TYR A 281 -11.69 23.77 -18.87
CA TYR A 281 -11.12 24.42 -20.04
C TYR A 281 -12.18 25.24 -20.78
N GLN A 282 -11.77 26.39 -21.33
CA GLN A 282 -12.60 27.14 -22.26
C GLN A 282 -12.76 26.37 -23.61
N ASN A 283 -13.94 26.47 -24.24
CA ASN A 283 -14.27 25.79 -25.49
C ASN A 283 -14.74 26.75 -26.60
N GLY A 284 -14.51 28.05 -26.44
CA GLY A 284 -14.96 29.07 -27.40
C GLY A 284 -13.88 29.54 -28.38
N TRP A 285 -12.59 29.34 -28.03
CA TRP A 285 -11.45 29.88 -28.77
C TRP A 285 -10.45 28.77 -29.08
N GLY A 286 -9.97 28.76 -30.31
CA GLY A 286 -9.08 27.73 -30.80
C GLY A 286 -7.61 28.11 -30.81
N THR A 287 -6.83 27.40 -31.61
CA THR A 287 -5.39 27.60 -31.77
C THR A 287 -5.08 28.97 -32.35
N GLY A 288 -4.05 29.62 -31.86
CA GLY A 288 -3.52 30.88 -32.34
C GLY A 288 -3.22 31.89 -31.23
N GLU A 289 -2.71 33.04 -31.66
CA GLU A 289 -2.49 34.22 -30.83
C GLU A 289 -3.27 35.38 -31.43
N ASN A 290 -3.73 36.33 -30.60
CA ASN A 290 -4.36 37.59 -31.02
C ASN A 290 -5.69 37.49 -31.79
N SER A 291 -6.49 36.45 -31.56
CA SER A 291 -7.81 36.26 -32.18
C SER A 291 -7.82 36.16 -33.70
N TYR A 292 -6.69 35.92 -34.33
CA TYR A 292 -6.59 35.74 -35.77
C TYR A 292 -6.29 34.28 -36.14
N LEU A 293 -6.97 33.78 -37.14
CA LEU A 293 -6.49 32.65 -37.92
C LEU A 293 -5.30 33.12 -38.73
N LEU A 294 -4.20 32.40 -38.63
CA LEU A 294 -2.97 32.78 -39.35
C LEU A 294 -3.17 32.81 -40.86
N ASP A 295 -2.77 33.89 -41.38
CA ASP A 295 -2.68 34.37 -42.76
C ASP A 295 -3.40 33.60 -43.89
N HIS A 296 -4.31 34.31 -44.55
CA HIS A 296 -5.19 33.80 -45.64
C HIS A 296 -4.47 33.52 -46.98
N LYS A 297 -3.14 33.66 -47.08
CA LYS A 297 -2.54 33.82 -48.39
C LYS A 297 -1.76 32.64 -48.95
N LEU A 298 -1.30 31.69 -48.16
CA LEU A 298 -0.43 30.64 -48.68
C LEU A 298 -0.60 29.34 -47.92
N THR A 299 -1.29 28.36 -48.52
CA THR A 299 -1.35 27.00 -48.02
C THR A 299 -0.22 26.18 -48.59
N LEU A 300 0.64 25.59 -47.75
CA LEU A 300 1.58 24.54 -48.14
C LEU A 300 0.82 23.24 -48.33
N GLN A 301 0.84 22.71 -49.54
CA GLN A 301 0.34 21.36 -49.77
C GLN A 301 1.36 20.30 -49.37
N PRO A 302 0.97 19.09 -49.04
CA PRO A 302 1.89 17.99 -48.69
C PRO A 302 2.99 17.73 -49.74
N ASN A 303 2.76 18.15 -50.98
CA ASN A 303 3.73 18.07 -52.08
C ASN A 303 4.69 19.26 -52.19
N GLY A 304 4.74 20.14 -51.20
CA GLY A 304 5.59 21.34 -51.18
C GLY A 304 5.10 22.52 -52.01
N ASN A 305 3.99 22.40 -52.74
CA ASN A 305 3.42 23.46 -53.54
C ASN A 305 2.58 24.40 -52.68
N ARG A 306 2.64 25.72 -52.97
CA ARG A 306 1.81 26.76 -52.35
C ARG A 306 0.56 26.96 -53.17
N LEU A 307 -0.59 26.64 -52.63
CA LEU A 307 -1.88 26.97 -53.26
C LEU A 307 -2.41 28.25 -52.63
N GLN A 308 -2.75 29.22 -53.48
CA GLN A 308 -3.49 30.39 -53.04
C GLN A 308 -4.95 29.98 -52.90
N THR A 309 -5.44 29.86 -51.67
CA THR A 309 -6.85 29.54 -51.38
C THR A 309 -7.39 30.60 -50.44
N ASP A 310 -8.67 30.92 -50.61
CA ASP A 310 -9.39 31.85 -49.72
C ASP A 310 -9.73 31.24 -48.35
N LEU A 311 -9.26 30.00 -48.09
CA LEU A 311 -9.55 29.30 -46.85
C LEU A 311 -8.44 29.59 -45.82
N PRO A 312 -8.83 29.82 -44.57
CA PRO A 312 -7.89 30.01 -43.47
C PRO A 312 -7.02 28.76 -43.30
N ASN A 313 -5.76 28.98 -43.03
CA ASN A 313 -4.75 27.92 -42.93
C ASN A 313 -4.15 27.93 -41.51
N PHE A 314 -4.06 26.75 -40.91
CA PHE A 314 -3.26 26.50 -39.72
C PHE A 314 -1.76 26.33 -40.00
N SER A 315 -1.35 26.42 -41.24
CA SER A 315 0.04 26.17 -41.67
C SER A 315 1.05 27.25 -41.19
N GLY A 316 0.67 28.17 -40.34
CA GLY A 316 1.59 29.05 -39.61
C GLY A 316 2.55 28.30 -38.68
N TYR A 317 2.56 26.99 -38.72
CA TYR A 317 3.54 26.14 -38.06
C TYR A 317 4.85 26.10 -38.87
N ASN A 318 5.45 27.28 -39.03
CA ASN A 318 6.78 27.35 -39.60
C ASN A 318 7.79 27.37 -38.45
N SER A 319 8.70 26.43 -38.47
CA SER A 319 9.71 26.08 -37.48
C SER A 319 10.59 27.22 -36.97
N SER A 320 10.58 28.38 -37.66
CA SER A 320 11.47 29.49 -37.33
C SER A 320 10.85 30.64 -36.51
N ALA A 321 9.54 30.65 -36.31
CA ALA A 321 8.87 31.77 -35.65
C ALA A 321 8.02 31.38 -34.41
N GLY A 322 8.17 30.14 -33.89
CA GLY A 322 7.50 29.74 -32.66
C GLY A 322 5.99 29.97 -32.68
N ALA A 323 5.31 29.50 -33.77
CA ALA A 323 3.85 29.53 -33.81
C ALA A 323 3.32 28.67 -32.65
N LYS A 324 3.03 29.35 -31.57
CA LYS A 324 2.66 28.78 -30.30
C LYS A 324 1.28 28.17 -30.44
N LEU A 325 1.16 26.90 -30.24
CA LEU A 325 -0.14 26.23 -30.11
C LEU A 325 -0.82 26.74 -28.82
N ARG A 326 -1.24 27.99 -28.83
CA ARG A 326 -1.98 28.63 -27.74
C ARG A 326 -3.46 28.68 -28.07
N SER A 327 -4.30 28.68 -27.06
CA SER A 327 -5.76 28.77 -27.19
C SER A 327 -6.25 30.23 -27.16
N TRP A 328 -5.58 31.14 -27.86
CA TRP A 328 -5.91 32.56 -27.96
C TRP A 328 -6.20 32.99 -29.40
N GLY A 329 -6.48 32.02 -30.28
CA GLY A 329 -6.74 32.24 -31.68
C GLY A 329 -8.17 32.63 -32.01
N ALA A 330 -8.63 32.26 -33.19
CA ALA A 330 -9.97 32.56 -33.66
C ALA A 330 -11.05 31.79 -32.89
N PRO A 331 -12.29 32.33 -32.86
CA PRO A 331 -13.44 31.62 -32.33
C PRO A 331 -13.68 30.29 -33.06
N LEU A 332 -14.21 29.32 -32.33
CA LEU A 332 -14.53 27.98 -32.83
C LEU A 332 -15.98 28.00 -33.39
N TRP A 333 -16.11 28.34 -34.66
CA TRP A 333 -17.40 28.47 -35.36
C TRP A 333 -17.57 27.45 -36.49
N ASP A 334 -16.86 26.33 -36.41
CA ASP A 334 -16.92 25.25 -37.41
C ASP A 334 -16.55 25.66 -38.84
N GLN A 335 -15.76 26.73 -38.97
CA GLN A 335 -15.26 27.14 -40.29
C GLN A 335 -14.28 26.09 -40.86
N VAL A 336 -14.36 25.89 -42.16
CA VAL A 336 -13.48 24.98 -42.89
C VAL A 336 -12.07 25.59 -42.96
N ILE A 337 -11.08 24.81 -42.59
CA ILE A 337 -9.67 25.18 -42.57
C ILE A 337 -8.82 24.01 -43.09
N TYR A 338 -7.55 24.29 -43.40
CA TYR A 338 -6.56 23.21 -43.52
C TYR A 338 -5.96 22.92 -42.13
N GLY A 339 -5.99 21.67 -41.71
CA GLY A 339 -5.39 21.19 -40.50
C GLY A 339 -3.85 21.24 -40.48
N HIS A 340 -3.25 20.84 -39.40
CA HIS A 340 -1.80 20.77 -39.22
C HIS A 340 -1.12 19.78 -40.20
N ASP A 341 -1.87 18.79 -40.64
CA ASP A 341 -1.49 17.76 -41.61
C ASP A 341 -1.75 18.22 -43.08
N GLY A 342 -2.24 19.43 -43.28
CA GLY A 342 -2.63 19.94 -44.58
C GLY A 342 -3.91 19.36 -45.14
N VAL A 343 -4.68 18.62 -44.35
CA VAL A 343 -5.98 18.05 -44.72
C VAL A 343 -7.10 19.02 -44.35
N LEU A 344 -8.11 19.10 -45.22
CA LEU A 344 -9.31 19.91 -44.92
C LEU A 344 -10.02 19.37 -43.68
N THR A 345 -10.24 20.25 -42.73
CA THR A 345 -10.93 19.97 -41.48
C THR A 345 -11.79 21.15 -41.06
N THR A 346 -12.48 21.05 -39.93
CA THR A 346 -13.24 22.16 -39.33
C THR A 346 -12.51 22.72 -38.12
N HIS A 347 -12.56 24.05 -37.97
CA HIS A 347 -12.09 24.73 -36.74
C HIS A 347 -13.15 24.64 -35.67
N SER A 348 -13.32 23.44 -35.14
CA SER A 348 -14.36 23.05 -34.19
C SER A 348 -13.79 22.85 -32.80
N SER A 349 -14.64 22.92 -31.80
CA SER A 349 -14.28 22.58 -30.43
C SER A 349 -14.21 21.07 -30.23
N HIS A 350 -13.15 20.61 -29.60
CA HIS A 350 -12.98 19.24 -29.10
C HIS A 350 -12.93 19.24 -27.56
N PRO A 351 -14.08 19.37 -26.87
CA PRO A 351 -14.12 19.57 -25.42
C PRO A 351 -13.48 18.43 -24.61
N ASP A 352 -13.49 17.23 -25.15
CA ASP A 352 -12.98 16.02 -24.51
C ASP A 352 -11.56 15.65 -24.92
N ASN A 353 -10.86 16.46 -25.74
CA ASN A 353 -9.55 16.11 -26.31
C ASN A 353 -8.48 15.76 -25.26
N VAL A 354 -8.49 16.41 -24.08
CA VAL A 354 -7.59 16.03 -22.97
C VAL A 354 -8.06 14.74 -22.31
N LYS A 355 -9.38 14.56 -22.19
CA LYS A 355 -9.97 13.38 -21.54
C LYS A 355 -9.77 12.10 -22.38
N ASP A 356 -9.87 12.23 -23.72
CA ASP A 356 -9.75 11.12 -24.65
C ASP A 356 -8.32 10.56 -24.75
N PHE A 357 -7.34 11.25 -24.17
CA PHE A 357 -5.97 10.75 -24.02
C PHE A 357 -5.84 9.69 -22.94
N TYR A 358 -6.68 9.75 -21.92
CA TYR A 358 -6.58 8.85 -20.78
C TYR A 358 -7.42 7.60 -20.97
N GLU A 359 -6.89 6.49 -20.53
CA GLU A 359 -7.58 5.20 -20.51
C GLU A 359 -7.84 4.72 -19.08
N THR A 360 -8.56 3.64 -18.96
CA THR A 360 -8.73 2.97 -17.66
C THR A 360 -7.52 2.10 -17.38
N ALA A 361 -6.73 2.47 -16.38
CA ALA A 361 -5.65 1.64 -15.90
C ALA A 361 -6.20 0.43 -15.13
N HIS A 362 -5.46 -0.66 -15.14
CA HIS A 362 -5.78 -1.85 -14.39
C HIS A 362 -4.55 -2.42 -13.71
N ARG A 363 -4.77 -2.96 -12.52
CA ARG A 363 -3.74 -3.68 -11.77
C ARG A 363 -4.35 -4.92 -11.17
N TYR A 364 -3.63 -6.01 -11.24
CA TYR A 364 -3.98 -7.23 -10.51
C TYR A 364 -2.80 -7.70 -9.67
N THR A 365 -3.13 -8.18 -8.47
CA THR A 365 -2.16 -8.74 -7.54
C THR A 365 -2.71 -10.07 -7.03
N HIS A 366 -1.91 -11.10 -7.12
CA HIS A 366 -2.23 -12.44 -6.65
C HIS A 366 -1.18 -12.86 -5.63
N THR A 367 -1.63 -13.24 -4.44
CA THR A 367 -0.76 -13.73 -3.36
C THR A 367 -1.20 -15.13 -2.98
N LEU A 368 -0.27 -16.08 -3.02
CA LEU A 368 -0.44 -17.43 -2.49
C LEU A 368 0.47 -17.57 -1.27
N ALA A 369 -0.07 -17.99 -0.13
CA ALA A 369 0.72 -18.24 1.06
C ALA A 369 0.43 -19.61 1.65
N VAL A 370 1.48 -20.28 2.13
CA VAL A 370 1.45 -21.57 2.83
C VAL A 370 2.12 -21.41 4.18
N GLU A 371 1.42 -21.75 5.23
CA GLU A 371 1.93 -21.68 6.60
C GLU A 371 1.61 -22.96 7.37
N GLY A 372 2.48 -23.29 8.33
CA GLY A 372 2.28 -24.49 9.14
C GLY A 372 3.42 -24.77 10.08
N GLY A 373 3.41 -25.96 10.67
CA GLY A 373 4.43 -26.44 11.58
C GLY A 373 3.90 -26.68 12.98
N SER A 374 4.77 -26.61 13.97
CA SER A 374 4.46 -26.80 15.38
C SER A 374 4.70 -25.51 16.16
N LYS A 375 4.32 -25.45 17.44
CA LYS A 375 4.66 -24.32 18.33
C LYS A 375 6.17 -24.09 18.46
N LYS A 376 6.99 -25.11 18.21
CA LYS A 376 8.46 -25.01 18.29
C LYS A 376 9.09 -24.65 16.96
N ASN A 377 8.58 -25.24 15.87
CA ASN A 377 9.15 -25.04 14.53
C ASN A 377 8.00 -24.77 13.58
N ASN A 378 7.94 -23.57 13.06
CA ASN A 378 6.91 -23.17 12.13
C ASN A 378 7.51 -22.38 10.96
N TYR A 379 6.74 -22.35 9.88
CA TYR A 379 7.14 -21.71 8.64
C TYR A 379 5.95 -20.97 8.01
N ARG A 380 6.27 -19.91 7.29
CA ARG A 380 5.38 -19.24 6.34
C ARG A 380 6.16 -18.96 5.07
N VAL A 381 5.59 -19.36 3.94
CA VAL A 381 6.10 -19.06 2.59
C VAL A 381 5.00 -18.34 1.85
N SER A 382 5.31 -17.24 1.16
CA SER A 382 4.37 -16.58 0.27
C SER A 382 5.02 -16.20 -1.05
N TYR A 383 4.22 -16.22 -2.10
CA TYR A 383 4.57 -15.72 -3.41
C TYR A 383 3.48 -14.77 -3.88
N THR A 384 3.92 -13.59 -4.33
CA THR A 384 3.03 -12.54 -4.84
C THR A 384 3.47 -12.15 -6.24
N ARG A 385 2.51 -12.09 -7.16
CA ARG A 385 2.67 -11.52 -8.49
C ARG A 385 1.74 -10.33 -8.67
N SER A 386 2.28 -9.21 -9.12
CA SER A 386 1.53 -8.01 -9.48
C SER A 386 1.90 -7.57 -10.89
N LYS A 387 0.89 -7.20 -11.67
CA LYS A 387 1.06 -6.57 -12.99
C LYS A 387 0.05 -5.42 -13.12
N GLY A 388 0.46 -4.32 -13.76
CA GLY A 388 -0.42 -3.18 -13.97
C GLY A 388 0.16 -2.17 -14.96
N ASN A 389 -0.68 -1.24 -15.39
CA ASN A 389 -0.35 -0.11 -16.25
C ASN A 389 -0.80 1.22 -15.61
N SER A 390 -0.56 2.33 -16.29
CA SER A 390 -1.03 3.67 -15.93
C SER A 390 -2.32 4.03 -16.67
N VAL A 391 -2.95 5.13 -16.25
CA VAL A 391 -4.06 5.77 -16.98
C VAL A 391 -3.63 6.40 -18.31
N VAL A 392 -2.34 6.50 -18.57
CA VAL A 392 -1.77 6.90 -19.87
C VAL A 392 -1.28 5.65 -20.58
N HIS A 393 -1.76 5.44 -21.81
CA HIS A 393 -1.41 4.27 -22.61
C HIS A 393 0.10 4.14 -22.80
N GLY A 394 0.63 2.90 -22.65
CA GLY A 394 2.05 2.60 -22.84
C GLY A 394 2.99 3.18 -21.78
N ILE A 395 2.47 3.78 -20.69
CA ILE A 395 3.24 4.36 -19.60
C ILE A 395 3.12 3.51 -18.35
N ASN A 396 4.25 3.37 -17.62
CA ASN A 396 4.35 2.63 -16.35
C ASN A 396 3.80 1.20 -16.43
N GLU A 397 4.06 0.51 -17.52
CA GLU A 397 3.80 -0.93 -17.56
C GLU A 397 4.71 -1.64 -16.57
N SER A 398 4.13 -2.25 -15.57
CA SER A 398 4.89 -2.83 -14.46
C SER A 398 4.58 -4.29 -14.22
N PHE A 399 5.61 -4.98 -13.82
CA PHE A 399 5.57 -6.37 -13.42
C PHE A 399 6.42 -6.54 -12.17
N LYS A 400 5.86 -7.19 -11.13
CA LYS A 400 6.56 -7.44 -9.86
C LYS A 400 6.26 -8.82 -9.33
N ASP A 401 7.32 -9.54 -8.96
CA ASP A 401 7.29 -10.81 -8.23
C ASP A 401 7.93 -10.64 -6.86
N ILE A 402 7.28 -11.15 -5.81
CA ILE A 402 7.82 -11.14 -4.45
C ILE A 402 7.72 -12.54 -3.87
N PHE A 403 8.83 -13.05 -3.35
CA PHE A 403 8.91 -14.30 -2.63
C PHE A 403 9.33 -14.04 -1.18
N ASN A 404 8.54 -14.52 -0.20
CA ASN A 404 8.84 -14.40 1.22
C ASN A 404 8.96 -15.78 1.85
N LEU A 405 9.97 -15.92 2.72
CA LEU A 405 10.17 -17.08 3.58
C LEU A 405 10.39 -16.60 5.00
N ARG A 406 9.65 -17.13 5.96
CA ARG A 406 9.87 -16.94 7.39
C ARG A 406 9.88 -18.28 8.11
N LEU A 407 10.91 -18.49 8.93
CA LEU A 407 11.12 -19.70 9.71
C LEU A 407 11.32 -19.32 11.17
N MET A 408 10.57 -19.94 12.06
CA MET A 408 10.79 -19.83 13.50
C MET A 408 11.13 -21.20 14.06
N ASN A 409 12.29 -21.31 14.71
CA ASN A 409 12.81 -22.56 15.24
C ASN A 409 13.20 -22.39 16.71
N THR A 410 12.55 -23.12 17.61
CA THR A 410 12.97 -23.28 19.00
C THR A 410 13.95 -24.44 19.05
N ILE A 411 15.26 -24.11 18.92
CA ILE A 411 16.35 -25.08 18.84
C ILE A 411 16.48 -25.84 20.17
N THR A 412 16.39 -25.09 21.27
CA THR A 412 16.37 -25.66 22.62
C THR A 412 15.36 -24.91 23.48
N LYS A 413 15.11 -25.35 24.73
CA LYS A 413 14.22 -24.63 25.66
C LYS A 413 14.67 -23.19 25.97
N TRP A 414 15.95 -22.91 25.75
CA TRP A 414 16.58 -21.62 26.04
C TRP A 414 17.04 -20.84 24.80
N MET A 415 16.89 -21.43 23.57
CA MET A 415 17.37 -20.82 22.33
C MET A 415 16.33 -20.87 21.22
N THR A 416 15.97 -19.72 20.67
CA THR A 416 15.00 -19.55 19.57
C THR A 416 15.65 -18.74 18.45
N LEU A 417 15.48 -19.19 17.20
CA LEU A 417 15.91 -18.51 15.99
C LEU A 417 14.67 -18.14 15.15
N ASP A 418 14.52 -16.86 14.83
CA ASP A 418 13.54 -16.35 13.86
C ASP A 418 14.31 -15.83 12.64
N SER A 419 14.08 -16.42 11.48
CA SER A 419 14.77 -16.11 10.23
C SER A 419 13.78 -15.71 9.16
N LYS A 420 14.09 -14.67 8.41
CA LYS A 420 13.28 -14.16 7.32
C LYS A 420 14.14 -13.89 6.09
N MET A 421 13.58 -14.13 4.91
CA MET A 421 14.15 -13.77 3.63
C MET A 421 13.01 -13.29 2.70
N THR A 422 13.25 -12.20 2.02
CA THR A 422 12.39 -11.66 0.95
C THR A 422 13.26 -11.48 -0.29
N TYR A 423 12.80 -11.99 -1.42
CA TYR A 423 13.33 -11.67 -2.74
C TYR A 423 12.24 -10.94 -3.53
N SER A 424 12.58 -9.84 -4.17
CA SER A 424 11.68 -9.15 -5.11
C SER A 424 12.38 -8.88 -6.44
N HIS A 425 11.63 -9.09 -7.52
CA HIS A 425 11.99 -8.73 -8.87
C HIS A 425 10.92 -7.78 -9.42
N GLU A 426 11.33 -6.58 -9.84
CA GLU A 426 10.45 -5.59 -10.44
C GLU A 426 11.02 -5.13 -11.77
N LYS A 427 10.15 -5.05 -12.79
CA LYS A 427 10.44 -4.41 -14.06
C LYS A 427 9.36 -3.37 -14.35
N VAL A 428 9.78 -2.17 -14.78
CA VAL A 428 8.88 -1.12 -15.22
C VAL A 428 9.36 -0.61 -16.59
N ASP A 429 8.46 -0.59 -17.53
CA ASP A 429 8.68 -0.03 -18.86
C ASP A 429 7.97 1.32 -18.96
N ASN A 430 8.62 2.29 -19.56
CA ASN A 430 8.14 3.66 -19.80
C ASN A 430 7.66 4.36 -18.53
N ARG A 431 8.55 4.52 -17.54
CA ARG A 431 8.23 5.40 -16.40
C ARG A 431 7.93 6.81 -16.90
N GLN A 432 6.85 7.36 -16.39
CA GLN A 432 6.43 8.71 -16.72
C GLN A 432 7.46 9.74 -16.26
N TYR A 433 7.85 10.63 -17.17
CA TYR A 433 8.58 11.83 -16.80
C TYR A 433 7.67 12.76 -16.02
N MET A 434 8.20 13.37 -14.98
CA MET A 434 7.48 14.20 -14.02
C MET A 434 7.81 15.68 -14.21
N ASN A 435 7.05 16.54 -13.52
CA ASN A 435 7.25 17.99 -13.49
C ASN A 435 7.11 18.65 -14.87
N GLY A 436 7.77 19.78 -15.07
CA GLY A 436 7.80 20.53 -16.32
C GLY A 436 8.76 20.00 -17.37
N SER A 437 9.07 18.69 -17.35
CA SER A 437 9.87 18.08 -18.40
C SER A 437 9.15 18.13 -19.73
N ASP A 438 9.84 18.55 -20.77
CA ASP A 438 9.33 18.51 -22.13
C ASP A 438 8.97 17.08 -22.57
N LYS A 439 9.59 16.06 -21.92
CA LYS A 439 9.34 14.64 -22.15
C LYS A 439 8.14 14.10 -21.34
N ASN A 440 7.51 14.93 -20.52
CA ASN A 440 6.29 14.56 -19.81
C ASN A 440 5.07 14.66 -20.75
N PRO A 441 4.44 13.56 -21.15
CA PRO A 441 3.31 13.61 -22.09
C PRO A 441 2.12 14.38 -21.51
N ILE A 442 1.95 14.42 -20.18
CA ILE A 442 0.85 15.15 -19.53
C ILE A 442 1.08 16.66 -19.60
N TYR A 443 2.32 17.12 -19.55
CA TYR A 443 2.66 18.55 -19.62
C TYR A 443 2.10 19.20 -20.90
N ALA A 444 2.12 18.50 -22.01
CA ALA A 444 1.59 18.94 -23.29
C ALA A 444 0.08 19.26 -23.23
N PHE A 445 -0.68 18.52 -22.43
CA PHE A 445 -2.14 18.67 -22.36
C PHE A 445 -2.60 19.87 -21.56
N VAL A 446 -1.78 20.41 -20.66
CA VAL A 446 -2.13 21.63 -19.91
C VAL A 446 -2.38 22.82 -20.86
N THR A 447 -1.67 22.85 -21.99
CA THR A 447 -1.73 23.93 -22.98
C THR A 447 -2.38 23.50 -24.30
N LEU A 448 -2.95 22.30 -24.37
CA LEU A 448 -3.56 21.76 -25.58
C LEU A 448 -4.74 22.61 -26.06
N PRO A 449 -4.69 23.15 -27.30
CA PRO A 449 -5.79 23.93 -27.85
C PRO A 449 -7.07 23.11 -28.02
N ARG A 450 -8.21 23.77 -27.79
CA ARG A 450 -9.52 23.12 -27.92
C ARG A 450 -9.92 22.79 -29.35
N SER A 451 -9.27 23.39 -30.34
CA SER A 451 -9.45 23.08 -31.77
C SER A 451 -8.69 21.86 -32.25
N LEU A 452 -7.84 21.26 -31.41
CA LEU A 452 -7.02 20.14 -31.80
C LEU A 452 -7.61 18.82 -31.30
N SER A 453 -7.97 17.93 -32.23
CA SER A 453 -8.39 16.57 -31.90
C SER A 453 -7.20 15.72 -31.44
N ILE A 454 -7.43 14.83 -30.48
CA ILE A 454 -6.41 13.87 -30.04
C ILE A 454 -5.98 12.92 -31.19
N ASP A 455 -6.87 12.64 -32.13
CA ASP A 455 -6.56 11.75 -33.26
C ASP A 455 -5.52 12.34 -34.20
N VAL A 456 -5.49 13.67 -34.33
CA VAL A 456 -4.43 14.36 -35.10
C VAL A 456 -3.06 14.16 -34.44
N LEU A 457 -2.99 14.15 -33.11
CA LEU A 457 -1.74 13.93 -32.38
C LEU A 457 -1.22 12.50 -32.49
N LYS A 458 -2.08 11.53 -32.77
CA LYS A 458 -1.66 10.14 -33.02
C LYS A 458 -0.80 9.99 -34.27
N HIS A 459 -0.89 10.94 -35.22
CA HIS A 459 0.03 11.05 -36.37
C HIS A 459 1.28 11.81 -35.94
N TYR A 460 2.04 11.24 -35.01
CA TYR A 460 3.17 11.89 -34.36
C TYR A 460 4.49 11.83 -35.14
N LYS A 461 4.54 11.07 -36.25
CA LYS A 461 5.75 10.77 -37.06
C LYS A 461 5.46 10.98 -38.54
N ASP A 462 6.35 11.67 -39.25
CA ASP A 462 6.29 11.84 -40.69
C ASP A 462 6.90 10.64 -41.44
N GLU A 463 6.85 10.68 -42.79
CA GLU A 463 7.41 9.63 -43.66
C GLU A 463 8.93 9.47 -43.53
N ASN A 464 9.62 10.51 -43.04
CA ASN A 464 11.07 10.50 -42.81
C ASN A 464 11.44 10.07 -41.38
N GLY A 465 10.45 9.80 -40.54
CA GLY A 465 10.65 9.41 -39.15
C GLY A 465 10.80 10.59 -38.17
N ASN A 466 10.55 11.84 -38.61
CA ASN A 466 10.64 12.99 -37.74
C ASN A 466 9.33 13.23 -36.98
N GLU A 467 9.44 13.90 -35.85
CA GLU A 467 8.31 14.26 -35.01
C GLU A 467 7.36 15.22 -35.74
N MET A 468 6.08 14.86 -35.73
CA MET A 468 4.98 15.70 -36.22
C MET A 468 4.20 16.29 -35.05
N ILE A 469 3.72 17.54 -35.27
CA ILE A 469 2.76 18.22 -34.39
C ILE A 469 3.23 18.25 -32.94
N PRO A 470 4.44 18.79 -32.65
CA PRO A 470 4.84 19.03 -31.28
C PRO A 470 3.95 20.10 -30.65
N ILE A 471 3.67 19.99 -29.34
CA ILE A 471 2.78 20.90 -28.63
C ILE A 471 3.59 21.90 -27.82
N GLY A 472 3.32 23.21 -28.05
CA GLY A 472 3.98 24.30 -27.35
C GLY A 472 5.34 24.70 -27.91
N GLU A 473 6.05 25.57 -27.20
CA GLU A 473 7.33 26.15 -27.67
C GLU A 473 8.49 25.14 -27.60
N ARG A 474 8.44 24.22 -26.65
CA ARG A 474 9.50 23.26 -26.33
C ARG A 474 8.99 21.84 -26.12
N GLY A 475 7.68 21.61 -26.17
CA GLY A 475 7.09 20.32 -25.88
C GLY A 475 7.13 19.39 -27.08
N TYR A 476 7.27 18.11 -26.79
CA TYR A 476 7.10 17.06 -27.77
C TYR A 476 5.62 16.76 -28.00
N ASN A 477 5.32 16.13 -29.14
CA ASN A 477 4.05 15.43 -29.29
C ASN A 477 3.94 14.38 -28.17
N PRO A 478 2.85 14.32 -27.40
CA PRO A 478 2.72 13.36 -26.29
C PRO A 478 2.87 11.91 -26.73
N TYR A 479 2.46 11.55 -27.96
CA TYR A 479 2.66 10.20 -28.50
C TYR A 479 4.10 9.93 -28.90
N TRP A 480 4.86 10.96 -29.35
CA TRP A 480 6.31 10.84 -29.53
C TRP A 480 6.98 10.46 -28.21
N ASN A 481 6.62 11.14 -27.12
CA ASN A 481 7.16 10.83 -25.80
C ASN A 481 6.82 9.43 -25.28
N ILE A 482 5.69 8.87 -25.72
CA ILE A 482 5.28 7.51 -25.32
C ILE A 482 6.02 6.45 -26.12
N TYR A 483 6.20 6.65 -27.43
CA TYR A 483 6.65 5.59 -28.32
C TYR A 483 8.11 5.71 -28.73
N GLU A 484 8.64 6.92 -28.82
CA GLU A 484 10.01 7.17 -29.30
C GLU A 484 10.99 7.49 -28.15
N ASN A 485 10.53 8.20 -27.12
CA ASN A 485 11.31 8.52 -25.93
C ASN A 485 11.02 7.51 -24.81
N THR A 486 11.65 6.34 -24.91
CA THR A 486 11.34 5.22 -24.02
C THR A 486 12.36 5.09 -22.89
N ASN A 487 11.92 4.54 -21.77
CA ASN A 487 12.80 4.13 -20.69
C ASN A 487 12.36 2.80 -20.10
N SER A 488 13.26 2.11 -19.44
CA SER A 488 12.93 0.91 -18.70
C SER A 488 13.91 0.71 -17.55
N ASP A 489 13.44 0.11 -16.48
CA ASP A 489 14.30 -0.30 -15.39
C ASP A 489 13.91 -1.67 -14.81
N THR A 490 14.90 -2.34 -14.26
CA THR A 490 14.75 -3.63 -13.59
C THR A 490 15.46 -3.59 -12.26
N ARG A 491 14.76 -3.97 -11.20
CA ARG A 491 15.29 -4.03 -9.84
C ARG A 491 15.12 -5.42 -9.25
N ASP A 492 16.24 -6.02 -8.86
CA ASP A 492 16.32 -7.24 -8.06
C ASP A 492 16.73 -6.87 -6.64
N ARG A 493 16.02 -7.36 -5.64
CA ARG A 493 16.31 -7.08 -4.24
C ARG A 493 16.22 -8.34 -3.40
N VAL A 494 17.20 -8.51 -2.52
CA VAL A 494 17.19 -9.50 -1.47
C VAL A 494 17.26 -8.79 -0.12
N SER A 495 16.30 -9.03 0.74
CA SER A 495 16.35 -8.57 2.13
C SER A 495 16.10 -9.73 3.06
N GLY A 496 16.78 -9.75 4.20
CA GLY A 496 16.64 -10.83 5.17
C GLY A 496 17.15 -10.47 6.54
N SER A 497 16.61 -11.14 7.55
CA SER A 497 17.01 -10.97 8.94
C SER A 497 17.06 -12.29 9.67
N MET A 498 17.97 -12.39 10.61
CA MET A 498 18.08 -13.48 11.59
C MET A 498 18.07 -12.88 12.98
N ASN A 499 17.22 -13.41 13.86
CA ASN A 499 17.10 -12.99 15.24
C ASN A 499 17.25 -14.21 16.16
N LEU A 500 18.36 -14.29 16.88
CA LEU A 500 18.68 -15.35 17.83
C LEU A 500 18.42 -14.86 19.25
N GLU A 501 17.44 -15.45 19.91
CA GLU A 501 17.15 -15.20 21.33
C GLU A 501 17.70 -16.35 22.18
N VAL A 502 18.50 -16.01 23.20
CA VAL A 502 19.11 -16.93 24.17
C VAL A 502 18.69 -16.53 25.58
N LYS A 503 17.93 -17.37 26.25
CA LYS A 503 17.55 -17.21 27.67
C LYS A 503 18.72 -17.67 28.53
N LEU A 504 19.39 -16.74 29.20
CA LEU A 504 20.58 -17.02 30.01
C LEU A 504 20.20 -17.41 31.44
N LEU A 505 19.33 -16.62 32.07
CA LEU A 505 18.85 -16.80 33.43
C LEU A 505 17.38 -16.35 33.53
N PRO A 506 16.64 -16.70 34.60
CA PRO A 506 15.30 -16.17 34.81
C PRO A 506 15.29 -14.64 34.83
N GLY A 507 14.64 -14.03 33.83
CA GLY A 507 14.60 -12.58 33.61
C GLY A 507 15.74 -12.00 32.78
N LEU A 508 16.81 -12.77 32.46
CA LEU A 508 17.94 -12.32 31.65
C LEU A 508 18.00 -13.07 30.32
N LYS A 509 18.00 -12.32 29.22
CA LYS A 509 18.19 -12.87 27.87
C LYS A 509 19.19 -12.07 27.05
N ALA A 510 19.90 -12.75 26.17
CA ALA A 510 20.70 -12.17 25.11
C ALA A 510 19.96 -12.28 23.78
N VAL A 511 20.06 -11.25 22.94
CA VAL A 511 19.49 -11.24 21.60
C VAL A 511 20.55 -10.79 20.62
N GLY A 512 20.83 -11.64 19.63
CA GLY A 512 21.68 -11.32 18.50
C GLY A 512 20.83 -11.14 17.24
N LYS A 513 21.02 -10.05 16.51
CA LYS A 513 20.35 -9.81 15.24
C LYS A 513 21.34 -9.55 14.14
N ALA A 514 21.08 -10.11 12.96
CA ALA A 514 21.79 -9.84 11.73
C ALA A 514 20.77 -9.54 10.63
N GLY A 515 21.02 -8.48 9.87
CA GLY A 515 20.18 -8.08 8.77
C GLY A 515 21.00 -7.77 7.52
N LEU A 516 20.44 -8.09 6.36
CA LEU A 516 20.97 -7.79 5.04
C LEU A 516 19.83 -7.20 4.19
N ASP A 517 20.11 -6.09 3.50
CA ASP A 517 19.28 -5.53 2.45
C ASP A 517 20.16 -5.14 1.27
N ALA A 518 19.99 -5.83 0.15
CA ALA A 518 20.79 -5.61 -1.04
C ALA A 518 19.88 -5.51 -2.27
N TYR A 519 20.11 -4.52 -3.13
CA TYR A 519 19.46 -4.43 -4.41
C TYR A 519 20.44 -4.13 -5.54
N TRP A 520 20.07 -4.65 -6.71
CA TRP A 520 20.72 -4.41 -7.98
C TRP A 520 19.69 -3.79 -8.90
N TRP A 521 19.90 -2.54 -9.26
CA TRP A 521 18.97 -1.75 -10.03
C TRP A 521 19.65 -1.19 -11.27
N LYS A 522 19.13 -1.51 -12.42
CA LYS A 522 19.63 -1.05 -13.71
C LYS A 522 18.51 -0.45 -14.53
N GLY A 523 18.81 0.55 -15.31
CA GLY A 523 17.86 1.18 -16.20
C GLY A 523 18.50 1.75 -17.46
N MET A 524 17.64 2.08 -18.39
CA MET A 524 17.95 2.64 -19.70
C MET A 524 16.97 3.77 -19.98
N GLU A 525 17.47 4.84 -20.60
CA GLU A 525 16.68 5.90 -21.21
C GLU A 525 17.14 6.02 -22.68
N PHE A 526 16.19 6.10 -23.58
CA PHE A 526 16.42 6.19 -25.02
C PHE A 526 15.57 7.32 -25.62
N PHE A 527 16.20 8.18 -26.38
CA PHE A 527 15.60 9.29 -27.09
C PHE A 527 15.88 9.09 -28.57
N ASN A 528 14.83 8.92 -29.37
CA ASN A 528 14.98 8.60 -30.78
C ASN A 528 15.37 9.82 -31.60
N LEU A 529 15.96 9.56 -32.78
CA LEU A 529 16.27 10.58 -33.79
C LEU A 529 14.99 11.23 -34.32
N GLY A 530 15.10 12.48 -34.77
CA GLY A 530 14.04 13.18 -35.48
C GLY A 530 13.05 13.93 -34.60
N ALA A 531 13.29 14.00 -33.28
CA ALA A 531 12.55 14.90 -32.41
C ALA A 531 12.85 16.36 -32.78
N ARG A 532 11.86 17.23 -32.74
CA ARG A 532 12.02 18.63 -33.07
C ARG A 532 13.01 19.39 -32.16
N SER A 533 12.97 19.10 -30.88
CA SER A 533 13.81 19.78 -29.87
C SER A 533 15.11 19.02 -29.57
N ASP A 534 15.23 17.79 -30.01
CA ASP A 534 16.39 16.91 -29.79
C ASP A 534 16.59 16.02 -31.01
N VAL A 535 17.04 16.65 -32.11
CA VAL A 535 17.12 16.01 -33.42
C VAL A 535 18.12 14.86 -33.50
N ASP A 536 19.15 14.91 -32.64
CA ASP A 536 20.25 13.94 -32.62
C ASP A 536 19.96 12.74 -31.71
N GLY A 537 18.88 12.80 -30.95
CA GLY A 537 18.51 11.76 -30.01
C GLY A 537 19.55 11.54 -28.92
N GLY A 538 19.48 10.39 -28.24
CA GLY A 538 20.45 10.08 -27.21
C GLY A 538 20.14 8.79 -26.46
N MET A 539 21.08 8.33 -25.68
CA MET A 539 20.88 7.15 -24.84
C MET A 539 21.63 7.28 -23.53
N LYS A 540 21.04 6.75 -22.47
CA LYS A 540 21.63 6.70 -21.14
C LYS A 540 21.37 5.34 -20.52
N ASN A 541 22.43 4.70 -20.04
CA ASN A 541 22.36 3.52 -19.17
C ASN A 541 22.78 3.90 -17.77
N TRP A 542 22.16 3.30 -16.77
CA TRP A 542 22.56 3.49 -15.39
C TRP A 542 22.44 2.21 -14.57
N ILE A 543 23.29 2.10 -13.57
CA ILE A 543 23.29 1.03 -12.57
C ILE A 543 23.34 1.71 -11.21
N ASN A 544 22.50 1.26 -10.30
CA ASN A 544 22.46 1.69 -8.90
C ASN A 544 22.37 0.45 -8.00
N ASN A 545 23.48 0.08 -7.39
CA ASN A 545 23.55 -1.05 -6.47
C ASN A 545 23.69 -0.52 -5.05
N SER A 546 23.02 -1.16 -4.10
CA SER A 546 23.20 -0.84 -2.69
C SER A 546 23.15 -2.11 -1.85
N THR A 547 24.01 -2.17 -0.85
CA THR A 547 24.03 -3.24 0.16
C THR A 547 24.10 -2.61 1.53
N SER A 548 23.15 -2.92 2.37
CA SER A 548 23.08 -2.49 3.77
C SER A 548 23.15 -3.70 4.69
N THR A 549 23.99 -3.64 5.71
CA THR A 549 24.07 -4.67 6.76
C THR A 549 23.80 -4.06 8.12
N ASN A 550 23.09 -4.79 8.96
CA ASN A 550 22.78 -4.39 10.33
C ASN A 550 23.10 -5.54 11.29
N PHE A 551 23.89 -5.27 12.32
CA PHE A 551 24.21 -6.21 13.39
C PHE A 551 23.87 -5.57 14.73
N GLU A 552 23.13 -6.28 15.58
CA GLU A 552 22.80 -5.86 16.93
C GLU A 552 23.06 -6.99 17.91
N ALA A 553 23.64 -6.67 19.06
CA ALA A 553 23.75 -7.57 20.20
C ALA A 553 23.19 -6.85 21.44
N LEU A 554 22.17 -7.45 22.06
CA LEU A 554 21.43 -6.87 23.17
C LEU A 554 21.46 -7.83 24.37
N LEU A 555 21.69 -7.30 25.54
CA LEU A 555 21.47 -7.97 26.81
C LEU A 555 20.25 -7.32 27.49
N MET A 556 19.25 -8.12 27.80
CA MET A 556 17.96 -7.64 28.28
C MET A 556 17.61 -8.30 29.62
N TYR A 557 17.39 -7.48 30.64
CA TYR A 557 16.93 -7.93 31.94
C TYR A 557 15.52 -7.42 32.22
N ASN A 558 14.61 -8.33 32.55
CA ASN A 558 13.23 -8.02 32.90
C ASN A 558 12.81 -8.92 34.06
N LYS A 559 12.63 -8.35 35.24
CA LYS A 559 12.18 -9.08 36.43
C LYS A 559 11.36 -8.20 37.33
N THR A 560 10.27 -8.76 37.84
CA THR A 560 9.41 -8.12 38.82
C THR A 560 9.74 -8.67 40.22
N PHE A 561 10.09 -7.77 41.14
CA PHE A 561 10.35 -8.04 42.56
C PHE A 561 9.18 -7.44 43.37
N HIS A 562 8.27 -8.26 43.84
CA HIS A 562 7.05 -7.82 44.53
C HIS A 562 6.24 -6.85 43.63
N LYS A 563 6.30 -5.54 43.95
CA LYS A 563 5.59 -4.47 43.25
C LYS A 563 6.49 -3.63 42.33
N ILE A 564 7.78 -3.94 42.28
CA ILE A 564 8.78 -3.18 41.47
C ILE A 564 9.20 -4.03 40.30
N SER A 565 8.96 -3.53 39.09
CA SER A 565 9.45 -4.15 37.84
C SER A 565 10.70 -3.43 37.38
N VAL A 566 11.79 -4.18 37.21
CA VAL A 566 13.07 -3.67 36.68
C VAL A 566 13.24 -4.15 35.26
N ASN A 567 13.37 -3.19 34.35
CA ASN A 567 13.67 -3.43 32.95
C ASN A 567 14.97 -2.71 32.59
N ALA A 568 15.96 -3.44 32.14
CA ALA A 568 17.25 -2.89 31.69
C ALA A 568 17.63 -3.49 30.34
N ILE A 569 18.19 -2.67 29.47
CA ILE A 569 18.70 -3.08 28.16
C ILE A 569 20.06 -2.45 27.98
N ALA A 570 21.04 -3.26 27.61
CA ALA A 570 22.36 -2.83 27.18
C ALA A 570 22.66 -3.50 25.83
N GLY A 571 23.31 -2.79 24.93
CA GLY A 571 23.59 -3.37 23.63
C GLY A 571 24.54 -2.55 22.77
N ILE A 572 24.95 -3.16 21.69
CA ILE A 572 25.76 -2.55 20.63
C ILE A 572 25.08 -2.80 19.29
N SER A 573 25.20 -1.86 18.38
CA SER A 573 24.73 -2.01 17.00
C SER A 573 25.75 -1.48 16.01
N ARG A 574 25.83 -2.13 14.85
CA ARG A 574 26.61 -1.67 13.71
C ARG A 574 25.70 -1.68 12.48
N TYR A 575 25.64 -0.56 11.81
CA TYR A 575 25.01 -0.41 10.51
C TYR A 575 26.05 0.04 9.50
N GLU A 576 26.07 -0.60 8.35
CA GLU A 576 26.95 -0.27 7.24
C GLU A 576 26.18 -0.28 5.94
N ARG A 577 26.39 0.72 5.10
CA ARG A 577 25.81 0.80 3.76
C ARG A 577 26.90 1.11 2.74
N ASN A 578 26.91 0.32 1.68
CA ASN A 578 27.72 0.55 0.50
C ASN A 578 26.78 0.74 -0.69
N SER A 579 26.98 1.80 -1.46
CA SER A 579 26.23 2.05 -2.68
C SER A 579 27.15 2.44 -3.81
N GLU A 580 26.81 1.96 -5.00
CA GLU A 580 27.55 2.24 -6.22
C GLU A 580 26.54 2.69 -7.28
N LYS A 581 26.82 3.86 -7.88
CA LYS A 581 26.04 4.38 -9.02
C LYS A 581 26.99 4.59 -10.19
N ARG A 582 26.63 4.02 -11.32
CA ARG A 582 27.33 4.23 -12.61
C ARG A 582 26.31 4.72 -13.63
N THR A 583 26.73 5.64 -14.45
CA THR A 583 25.93 6.17 -15.56
C THR A 583 26.84 6.29 -16.77
N GLU A 584 26.30 5.87 -17.91
CA GLU A 584 26.93 6.01 -19.22
C GLU A 584 25.92 6.71 -20.15
N SER A 585 26.33 7.74 -20.86
CA SER A 585 25.45 8.47 -21.75
C SER A 585 26.12 8.87 -23.06
N VAL A 586 25.31 8.92 -24.10
CA VAL A 586 25.62 9.50 -25.41
C VAL A 586 24.50 10.46 -25.78
N ASN A 587 24.87 11.64 -26.33
CA ASN A 587 23.92 12.70 -26.66
C ASN A 587 23.58 12.73 -28.17
N SER A 588 24.11 11.80 -28.94
CA SER A 588 23.83 11.66 -30.36
C SER A 588 23.84 10.18 -30.74
N ILE A 589 22.79 9.73 -31.44
CA ILE A 589 22.69 8.38 -31.95
C ILE A 589 22.73 8.38 -33.47
N LEU A 590 23.17 7.28 -34.07
CA LEU A 590 23.37 7.15 -35.52
C LEU A 590 22.20 6.49 -36.23
N VAL A 591 21.60 5.50 -35.58
CA VAL A 591 20.56 4.65 -36.19
C VAL A 591 19.31 4.74 -35.34
N PRO A 592 18.15 5.13 -35.91
CA PRO A 592 16.89 5.17 -35.19
C PRO A 592 16.53 3.78 -34.65
N ASP A 593 15.83 3.73 -33.55
CA ASP A 593 15.32 2.52 -32.87
C ASP A 593 16.38 1.52 -32.41
N PHE A 594 17.67 1.78 -32.62
CA PHE A 594 18.74 0.89 -32.17
C PHE A 594 19.21 1.26 -30.75
N LYS A 595 18.61 0.62 -29.74
CA LYS A 595 18.80 0.88 -28.29
C LYS A 595 20.07 0.23 -27.74
N ASN A 596 21.23 0.73 -28.17
CA ASN A 596 22.54 0.32 -27.70
C ASN A 596 23.44 1.53 -27.53
N ILE A 597 24.19 1.60 -26.43
CA ILE A 597 25.08 2.73 -26.12
C ILE A 597 26.19 2.93 -27.17
N SER A 598 26.53 1.88 -27.92
CA SER A 598 27.47 1.96 -29.03
C SER A 598 26.88 2.60 -30.29
N ASN A 599 25.58 2.95 -30.30
CA ASN A 599 24.91 3.64 -31.39
C ASN A 599 25.24 5.14 -31.38
N SER A 600 26.51 5.48 -31.37
CA SER A 600 26.97 6.87 -31.35
C SER A 600 28.34 7.02 -31.98
N ASN A 601 28.63 8.20 -32.51
CA ASN A 601 29.98 8.64 -32.92
C ASN A 601 30.83 9.12 -31.74
N GLU A 602 30.20 9.33 -30.60
CA GLU A 602 30.84 9.84 -29.40
C GLU A 602 31.27 8.69 -28.46
N TYR A 603 32.31 8.93 -27.70
CA TYR A 603 32.63 8.04 -26.60
C TYR A 603 31.63 8.25 -25.47
N PRO A 604 31.05 7.20 -24.87
CA PRO A 604 30.16 7.34 -23.73
C PRO A 604 30.83 8.11 -22.57
N SER A 605 30.12 9.10 -22.04
CA SER A 605 30.54 9.92 -20.91
C SER A 605 30.07 9.36 -19.57
#